data_4cf1d5c5e3ca80d50d315d8737b1b29e
#
_entry.id   4cf1d5c5e3ca80d50d315d8737b1b29e
#
_cell.length_a   1.000
_cell.length_b   1.000
_cell.length_c   1.000
_cell.angle_alpha   90.00
_cell.angle_beta   90.00
_cell.angle_gamma   90.00
#
_symmetry.space_group_name_H-M   'P 1'
#
loop_
_entity.id
_entity.type
_entity.pdbx_description
1 polymer ?
#
loop_
_entity_poly.entity_id
_entity_poly.type
_entity_poly.pdbx_seq_one_letter_code
_entity_poly.pdbx_strand_id
1 'polypeptide(L)'
;MSFDKLGLNDPILKALKQKGYKEPSPIQAKAIPAILDKRDVMAAAQTGTGKTASFILPILHMLSNPKHQFKGNTLRALVVTPTRELAAQVRESAVTYGRNLNLKSTAIYGGTSVRNQKKVLRRGIDILVATPGRLLDLYNQKSIDFSKIEILVLDEADQMLDMGFINDIKKIIRLLPDRRQNLMFTATFSDPFRALANKFSYKPIEISVTKDNETAKNIEHYIHPVETSRKSE
;
A
#
# COMPACT_ATOMS: atom_id res chain seq x y z
N MET A 1 -5.18 22.43 4.32
CA MET A 1 -5.79 21.99 3.02
C MET A 1 -6.83 20.93 3.35
N SER A 2 -8.05 20.99 2.80
CA SER A 2 -9.13 20.03 3.11
C SER A 2 -9.10 18.84 2.14
N PHE A 3 -9.60 17.67 2.56
CA PHE A 3 -9.75 16.48 1.69
C PHE A 3 -10.68 16.73 0.50
N ASP A 4 -11.66 17.64 0.63
CA ASP A 4 -12.57 18.01 -0.47
C ASP A 4 -11.83 18.57 -1.70
N LYS A 5 -10.64 19.16 -1.51
CA LYS A 5 -9.80 19.72 -2.57
C LYS A 5 -8.89 18.68 -3.24
N LEU A 6 -8.89 17.43 -2.79
CA LEU A 6 -8.02 16.37 -3.36
C LEU A 6 -8.66 15.58 -4.51
N GLY A 7 -9.92 15.89 -4.90
CA GLY A 7 -10.59 15.22 -6.01
C GLY A 7 -11.20 13.86 -5.67
N LEU A 8 -11.32 13.51 -4.38
CA LEU A 8 -11.98 12.27 -3.94
C LEU A 8 -13.50 12.39 -4.06
N ASN A 9 -14.18 11.27 -4.31
CA ASN A 9 -15.64 11.23 -4.42
C ASN A 9 -16.34 11.30 -3.05
N ASP A 10 -17.63 11.71 -3.06
CA ASP A 10 -18.43 11.91 -1.85
C ASP A 10 -18.51 10.69 -0.91
N PRO A 11 -18.67 9.44 -1.38
CA PRO A 11 -18.68 8.28 -0.50
C PRO A 11 -17.41 8.14 0.35
N ILE A 12 -16.24 8.45 -0.22
CA ILE A 12 -14.95 8.43 0.48
C ILE A 12 -14.85 9.60 1.45
N LEU A 13 -15.21 10.82 1.02
CA LEU A 13 -15.23 12.00 1.89
C LEU A 13 -16.13 11.79 3.10
N LYS A 14 -17.31 11.17 2.91
CA LYS A 14 -18.22 10.79 4.00
C LYS A 14 -17.57 9.81 4.99
N ALA A 15 -16.84 8.80 4.48
CA ALA A 15 -16.14 7.83 5.32
C ALA A 15 -15.01 8.49 6.14
N LEU A 16 -14.24 9.42 5.54
CA LEU A 16 -13.20 10.19 6.22
C LEU A 16 -13.79 11.06 7.35
N LYS A 17 -14.86 11.79 7.06
CA LYS A 17 -15.56 12.62 8.04
C LYS A 17 -16.07 11.78 9.23
N GLN A 18 -16.66 10.62 8.97
CA GLN A 18 -17.12 9.70 10.01
C GLN A 18 -15.98 9.15 10.89
N LYS A 19 -14.76 9.08 10.38
CA LYS A 19 -13.55 8.69 11.12
C LYS A 19 -12.87 9.88 11.82
N GLY A 20 -13.40 11.10 11.69
CA GLY A 20 -12.84 12.29 12.32
C GLY A 20 -11.61 12.88 11.62
N TYR A 21 -11.33 12.49 10.38
CA TYR A 21 -10.26 13.10 9.60
C TYR A 21 -10.69 14.50 9.14
N LYS A 22 -9.95 15.51 9.56
CA LYS A 22 -10.20 16.93 9.22
C LYS A 22 -9.37 17.39 8.04
N GLU A 23 -8.08 17.10 8.07
CA GLU A 23 -7.10 17.56 7.08
C GLU A 23 -6.20 16.42 6.62
N PRO A 24 -5.77 16.43 5.35
CA PRO A 24 -4.81 15.47 4.83
C PRO A 24 -3.41 15.73 5.42
N SER A 25 -2.70 14.66 5.72
CA SER A 25 -1.29 14.75 6.06
C SER A 25 -0.45 15.21 4.85
N PRO A 26 0.80 15.69 5.05
CA PRO A 26 1.65 16.14 3.95
C PRO A 26 1.84 15.10 2.84
N ILE A 27 1.98 13.81 3.18
CA ILE A 27 2.10 12.74 2.19
C ILE A 27 0.79 12.53 1.42
N GLN A 28 -0.36 12.62 2.08
CA GLN A 28 -1.68 12.48 1.45
C GLN A 28 -1.95 13.64 0.50
N ALA A 29 -1.65 14.88 0.91
CA ALA A 29 -1.85 16.08 0.10
C ALA A 29 -1.06 16.05 -1.21
N LYS A 30 0.14 15.44 -1.21
CA LYS A 30 1.01 15.32 -2.40
C LYS A 30 0.69 14.07 -3.23
N ALA A 31 0.48 12.91 -2.59
CA ALA A 31 0.35 11.65 -3.30
C ALA A 31 -1.04 11.44 -3.91
N ILE A 32 -2.13 11.82 -3.21
CA ILE A 32 -3.48 11.56 -3.70
C ILE A 32 -3.74 12.19 -5.07
N PRO A 33 -3.45 13.48 -5.33
CA PRO A 33 -3.66 14.07 -6.65
C PRO A 33 -2.81 13.39 -7.72
N ALA A 34 -1.53 13.12 -7.47
CA ALA A 34 -0.64 12.46 -8.41
C ALA A 34 -1.13 11.05 -8.81
N ILE A 35 -1.70 10.30 -7.85
CA ILE A 35 -2.26 8.97 -8.09
C ILE A 35 -3.56 9.08 -8.90
N LEU A 36 -4.42 10.05 -8.61
CA LEU A 36 -5.66 10.29 -9.36
C LEU A 36 -5.37 10.70 -10.81
N ASP A 37 -4.27 11.40 -11.06
CA ASP A 37 -3.75 11.74 -12.39
C ASP A 37 -3.10 10.54 -13.12
N LYS A 38 -3.24 9.33 -12.55
CA LYS A 38 -2.70 8.07 -13.08
C LYS A 38 -1.18 8.07 -13.29
N ARG A 39 -0.44 8.87 -12.52
CA ARG A 39 1.01 8.88 -12.53
C ARG A 39 1.57 7.77 -11.64
N ASP A 40 2.66 7.15 -12.07
CA ASP A 40 3.45 6.31 -11.19
C ASP A 40 4.05 7.18 -10.08
N VAL A 41 4.10 6.65 -8.85
CA VAL A 41 4.54 7.39 -7.67
C VAL A 41 5.58 6.59 -6.90
N MET A 42 6.67 7.25 -6.52
CA MET A 42 7.62 6.81 -5.51
C MET A 42 7.49 7.72 -4.30
N ALA A 43 7.12 7.18 -3.15
CA ALA A 43 6.88 8.01 -1.97
C ALA A 43 7.68 7.52 -0.77
N ALA A 44 8.45 8.43 -0.16
CA ALA A 44 9.13 8.19 1.11
C ALA A 44 8.46 8.98 2.23
N ALA A 45 8.02 8.25 3.26
CA ALA A 45 7.46 8.82 4.47
C ALA A 45 7.54 7.83 5.62
N GLN A 46 7.76 8.30 6.83
CA GLN A 46 7.83 7.47 8.04
C GLN A 46 6.50 6.76 8.33
N THR A 47 6.56 5.69 9.11
CA THR A 47 5.36 4.99 9.61
C THR A 47 4.53 5.96 10.47
N GLY A 48 3.20 5.83 10.39
CA GLY A 48 2.28 6.73 11.12
C GLY A 48 1.99 8.08 10.44
N THR A 49 2.62 8.42 9.31
CA THR A 49 2.38 9.67 8.57
C THR A 49 1.12 9.64 7.70
N GLY A 50 0.43 8.49 7.62
CA GLY A 50 -0.76 8.32 6.79
C GLY A 50 -0.50 7.78 5.40
N LYS A 51 0.65 7.09 5.16
CA LYS A 51 0.99 6.42 3.89
C LYS A 51 -0.15 5.56 3.35
N THR A 52 -0.70 4.67 4.17
CA THR A 52 -1.76 3.75 3.74
C THR A 52 -2.96 4.48 3.15
N ALA A 53 -3.44 5.53 3.79
CA ALA A 53 -4.54 6.33 3.28
C ALA A 53 -4.16 7.06 1.98
N SER A 54 -2.89 7.45 1.81
CA SER A 54 -2.44 8.18 0.62
C SER A 54 -2.56 7.38 -0.67
N PHE A 55 -2.55 6.04 -0.62
CA PHE A 55 -2.80 5.19 -1.79
C PHE A 55 -4.17 4.50 -1.77
N ILE A 56 -4.70 4.09 -0.62
CA ILE A 56 -6.01 3.41 -0.55
C ILE A 56 -7.14 4.34 -0.98
N LEU A 57 -7.15 5.62 -0.56
CA LEU A 57 -8.21 6.56 -0.91
C LEU A 57 -8.35 6.78 -2.42
N PRO A 58 -7.27 7.11 -3.17
CA PRO A 58 -7.36 7.25 -4.62
C PRO A 58 -7.65 5.92 -5.34
N ILE A 59 -7.15 4.77 -4.85
CA ILE A 59 -7.52 3.45 -5.40
C ILE A 59 -9.02 3.23 -5.29
N LEU A 60 -9.61 3.42 -4.12
CA LEU A 60 -11.05 3.28 -3.90
C LEU A 60 -11.84 4.22 -4.82
N HIS A 61 -11.40 5.47 -4.98
CA HIS A 61 -12.01 6.43 -5.89
C HIS A 61 -12.00 5.93 -7.34
N MET A 62 -10.83 5.53 -7.85
CA MET A 62 -10.68 5.07 -9.24
C MET A 62 -11.47 3.80 -9.53
N LEU A 63 -11.44 2.83 -8.60
CA LEU A 63 -12.16 1.55 -8.76
C LEU A 63 -13.67 1.70 -8.64
N SER A 64 -14.17 2.70 -7.94
CA SER A 64 -15.60 2.96 -7.78
C SER A 64 -16.25 3.66 -8.98
N ASN A 65 -15.47 4.10 -9.98
CA ASN A 65 -16.00 4.76 -11.16
C ASN A 65 -16.85 3.78 -12.00
N PRO A 66 -18.14 4.04 -12.21
CA PRO A 66 -19.05 3.13 -12.93
C PRO A 66 -18.65 2.89 -14.40
N LYS A 67 -17.91 3.81 -15.01
CA LYS A 67 -17.43 3.65 -16.40
C LYS A 67 -16.40 2.51 -16.57
N HIS A 68 -15.80 2.04 -15.49
CA HIS A 68 -14.78 1.00 -15.46
C HIS A 68 -15.20 -0.26 -14.69
N GLN A 69 -16.50 -0.48 -14.53
CA GLN A 69 -16.98 -1.68 -13.85
C GLN A 69 -16.91 -2.89 -14.79
N PHE A 70 -16.10 -3.88 -14.43
CA PHE A 70 -16.17 -5.20 -15.03
C PHE A 70 -17.43 -5.93 -14.52
N LYS A 71 -18.00 -6.84 -15.34
CA LYS A 71 -19.07 -7.72 -14.86
C LYS A 71 -18.53 -8.61 -13.74
N GLY A 72 -19.04 -8.45 -12.54
CA GLY A 72 -18.59 -9.17 -11.34
C GLY A 72 -17.37 -8.51 -10.66
N ASN A 73 -17.02 -9.00 -9.48
CA ASN A 73 -15.85 -8.55 -8.74
C ASN A 73 -14.59 -9.14 -9.39
N THR A 74 -13.82 -8.29 -10.02
CA THR A 74 -12.59 -8.66 -10.73
C THR A 74 -11.42 -7.96 -10.06
N LEU A 75 -10.35 -8.69 -9.77
CA LEU A 75 -9.16 -8.17 -9.13
C LEU A 75 -8.48 -7.11 -9.99
N ARG A 76 -8.51 -5.86 -9.53
CA ARG A 76 -8.01 -4.67 -10.26
C ARG A 76 -6.88 -3.95 -9.54
N ALA A 77 -6.81 -4.06 -8.21
CA ALA A 77 -5.71 -3.49 -7.44
C ALA A 77 -5.03 -4.54 -6.58
N LEU A 78 -3.71 -4.58 -6.66
CA LEU A 78 -2.84 -5.44 -5.86
C LEU A 78 -1.96 -4.60 -4.96
N VAL A 79 -2.01 -4.84 -3.66
CA VAL A 79 -1.10 -4.26 -2.66
C VAL A 79 -0.22 -5.37 -2.11
N VAL A 80 1.09 -5.22 -2.23
CA VAL A 80 2.07 -6.17 -1.68
C VAL A 80 2.74 -5.53 -0.47
N THR A 81 2.77 -6.26 0.64
CA THR A 81 3.32 -5.81 1.93
C THR A 81 4.26 -6.87 2.52
N PRO A 82 5.26 -6.50 3.33
CA PRO A 82 6.23 -7.45 3.88
C PRO A 82 5.62 -8.44 4.88
N THR A 83 4.68 -8.00 5.70
CA THR A 83 4.18 -8.79 6.82
C THR A 83 2.66 -9.02 6.77
N ARG A 84 2.20 -10.04 7.47
CA ARG A 84 0.78 -10.38 7.60
C ARG A 84 0.01 -9.31 8.38
N GLU A 85 0.66 -8.74 9.38
CA GLU A 85 0.10 -7.69 10.23
C GLU A 85 -0.20 -6.45 9.40
N LEU A 86 0.76 -6.01 8.57
CA LEU A 86 0.57 -4.88 7.66
C LEU A 86 -0.48 -5.18 6.59
N ALA A 87 -0.49 -6.40 6.04
CA ALA A 87 -1.54 -6.81 5.09
C ALA A 87 -2.94 -6.71 5.69
N ALA A 88 -3.11 -7.13 6.94
CA ALA A 88 -4.38 -7.01 7.66
C ALA A 88 -4.78 -5.54 7.89
N GLN A 89 -3.84 -4.68 8.32
CA GLN A 89 -4.06 -3.25 8.55
C GLN A 89 -4.44 -2.49 7.26
N VAL A 90 -3.75 -2.77 6.15
CA VAL A 90 -4.07 -2.18 4.85
C VAL A 90 -5.46 -2.61 4.38
N ARG A 91 -5.79 -3.90 4.52
CA ARG A 91 -7.15 -4.39 4.21
C ARG A 91 -8.21 -3.75 5.07
N GLU A 92 -7.98 -3.58 6.37
CA GLU A 92 -8.91 -2.91 7.29
C GLU A 92 -9.12 -1.44 6.88
N SER A 93 -8.07 -0.74 6.48
CA SER A 93 -8.13 0.61 5.92
C SER A 93 -9.01 0.65 4.67
N ALA A 94 -8.81 -0.30 3.74
CA ALA A 94 -9.62 -0.38 2.52
C ALA A 94 -11.11 -0.61 2.82
N VAL A 95 -11.45 -1.47 3.79
CA VAL A 95 -12.84 -1.69 4.25
C VAL A 95 -13.42 -0.45 4.91
N THR A 96 -12.64 0.18 5.76
CA THR A 96 -13.07 1.36 6.53
C THR A 96 -13.38 2.54 5.63
N TYR A 97 -12.46 2.89 4.73
CA TYR A 97 -12.65 4.02 3.81
C TYR A 97 -13.61 3.69 2.66
N GLY A 98 -13.70 2.42 2.26
CA GLY A 98 -14.59 1.93 1.22
C GLY A 98 -16.00 1.55 1.70
N ARG A 99 -16.36 1.79 2.96
CA ARG A 99 -17.64 1.33 3.55
C ARG A 99 -18.90 1.78 2.82
N ASN A 100 -18.83 2.91 2.12
CA ASN A 100 -19.94 3.46 1.34
C ASN A 100 -19.82 3.12 -0.16
N LEU A 101 -18.92 2.20 -0.53
CA LEU A 101 -18.66 1.76 -1.90
C LEU A 101 -18.98 0.27 -2.03
N ASN A 102 -19.41 -0.15 -3.21
CA ASN A 102 -19.60 -1.56 -3.51
C ASN A 102 -18.30 -2.20 -4.02
N LEU A 103 -17.22 -2.14 -3.20
CA LEU A 103 -15.93 -2.72 -3.50
C LEU A 103 -15.57 -3.77 -2.45
N LYS A 104 -15.01 -4.90 -2.90
CA LYS A 104 -14.59 -6.00 -2.04
C LYS A 104 -13.07 -6.04 -1.94
N SER A 105 -12.56 -6.03 -0.71
CA SER A 105 -11.15 -6.18 -0.41
C SER A 105 -10.89 -7.39 0.47
N THR A 106 -9.76 -8.06 0.25
CA THR A 106 -9.31 -9.15 1.11
C THR A 106 -7.80 -9.12 1.29
N ALA A 107 -7.33 -9.78 2.36
CA ALA A 107 -5.90 -9.99 2.59
C ALA A 107 -5.57 -11.48 2.53
N ILE A 108 -4.41 -11.82 1.93
CA ILE A 108 -3.84 -13.18 1.91
C ILE A 108 -2.40 -13.15 2.41
N TYR A 109 -2.08 -14.08 3.30
CA TYR A 109 -0.74 -14.19 3.90
C TYR A 109 -0.49 -15.59 4.46
N GLY A 110 0.78 -15.90 4.71
CA GLY A 110 1.19 -17.17 5.31
C GLY A 110 0.66 -17.38 6.73
N GLY A 111 0.75 -18.61 7.24
CA GLY A 111 0.33 -18.94 8.61
C GLY A 111 -1.18 -19.06 8.82
N THR A 112 -1.98 -19.00 7.75
CA THR A 112 -3.44 -19.17 7.82
C THR A 112 -3.93 -20.15 6.76
N SER A 113 -5.18 -20.65 6.92
CA SER A 113 -5.76 -21.66 6.05
C SER A 113 -5.85 -21.23 4.58
N VAL A 114 -5.14 -21.94 3.70
CA VAL A 114 -5.18 -21.78 2.24
C VAL A 114 -6.61 -21.98 1.72
N ARG A 115 -7.32 -22.97 2.23
CA ARG A 115 -8.70 -23.29 1.82
C ARG A 115 -9.64 -22.12 2.02
N ASN A 116 -9.54 -21.44 3.18
CA ASN A 116 -10.38 -20.28 3.47
C ASN A 116 -10.04 -19.08 2.56
N GLN A 117 -8.76 -18.84 2.30
CA GLN A 117 -8.34 -17.78 1.38
C GLN A 117 -8.85 -18.05 -0.04
N LYS A 118 -8.73 -19.29 -0.55
CA LYS A 118 -9.30 -19.68 -1.85
C LYS A 118 -10.81 -19.48 -1.93
N LYS A 119 -11.54 -19.81 -0.84
CA LYS A 119 -13.00 -19.60 -0.79
C LYS A 119 -13.37 -18.11 -0.93
N VAL A 120 -12.61 -17.22 -0.31
CA VAL A 120 -12.83 -15.76 -0.43
C VAL A 120 -12.52 -15.28 -1.84
N LEU A 121 -11.36 -15.69 -2.40
CA LEU A 121 -10.96 -15.31 -3.77
C LEU A 121 -11.98 -15.72 -4.83
N ARG A 122 -12.55 -16.93 -4.74
CA ARG A 122 -13.60 -17.40 -5.66
C ARG A 122 -14.88 -16.57 -5.67
N ARG A 123 -15.17 -15.82 -4.59
CA ARG A 123 -16.33 -14.91 -4.51
C ARG A 123 -16.13 -13.61 -5.28
N GLY A 124 -14.94 -13.43 -5.85
CA GLY A 124 -14.51 -12.21 -6.52
C GLY A 124 -14.19 -11.10 -5.54
N ILE A 125 -13.14 -10.37 -5.85
CA ILE A 125 -12.62 -9.25 -5.07
C ILE A 125 -12.12 -8.18 -6.04
N ASP A 126 -12.09 -6.92 -5.60
CA ASP A 126 -11.58 -5.78 -6.38
C ASP A 126 -10.16 -5.41 -5.96
N ILE A 127 -9.87 -5.53 -4.65
CA ILE A 127 -8.58 -5.17 -4.05
C ILE A 127 -8.03 -6.37 -3.28
N LEU A 128 -6.81 -6.79 -3.62
CA LEU A 128 -6.07 -7.82 -2.91
C LEU A 128 -4.88 -7.21 -2.19
N VAL A 129 -4.77 -7.45 -0.89
CA VAL A 129 -3.55 -7.16 -0.12
C VAL A 129 -2.85 -8.49 0.15
N ALA A 130 -1.54 -8.57 -0.04
CA ALA A 130 -0.84 -9.85 0.07
C ALA A 130 0.60 -9.74 0.54
N THR A 131 1.08 -10.79 1.22
CA THR A 131 2.53 -11.02 1.37
C THR A 131 3.08 -11.80 0.17
N PRO A 132 4.34 -11.54 -0.26
CA PRO A 132 4.88 -12.06 -1.53
C PRO A 132 4.76 -13.58 -1.67
N GLY A 133 5.21 -14.34 -0.70
CA GLY A 133 5.26 -15.81 -0.77
C GLY A 133 3.86 -16.45 -0.93
N ARG A 134 2.85 -16.01 -0.15
CA ARG A 134 1.48 -16.54 -0.25
C ARG A 134 0.81 -16.11 -1.55
N LEU A 135 1.12 -14.91 -2.04
CA LEU A 135 0.60 -14.44 -3.32
C LEU A 135 1.06 -15.34 -4.48
N LEU A 136 2.36 -15.63 -4.56
CA LEU A 136 2.93 -16.54 -5.56
C LEU A 136 2.42 -17.97 -5.40
N ASP A 137 2.30 -18.47 -4.18
CA ASP A 137 1.75 -19.79 -3.89
C ASP A 137 0.32 -19.95 -4.47
N LEU A 138 -0.58 -19.00 -4.18
CA LEU A 138 -1.96 -19.06 -4.68
C LEU A 138 -2.08 -18.77 -6.17
N TYR A 139 -1.17 -17.98 -6.75
CA TYR A 139 -1.09 -17.80 -8.19
C TYR A 139 -0.67 -19.10 -8.90
N ASN A 140 0.38 -19.78 -8.43
CA ASN A 140 0.83 -21.06 -8.97
C ASN A 140 -0.26 -22.15 -8.87
N GLN A 141 -1.10 -22.08 -7.84
CA GLN A 141 -2.28 -22.94 -7.69
C GLN A 141 -3.48 -22.48 -8.53
N LYS A 142 -3.32 -21.53 -9.48
CA LYS A 142 -4.38 -20.99 -10.36
C LYS A 142 -5.60 -20.47 -9.61
N SER A 143 -5.38 -19.94 -8.40
CA SER A 143 -6.44 -19.41 -7.53
C SER A 143 -6.61 -17.90 -7.64
N ILE A 144 -5.72 -17.23 -8.37
CA ILE A 144 -5.70 -15.79 -8.62
C ILE A 144 -5.43 -15.55 -10.10
N ASP A 145 -6.18 -14.63 -10.70
CA ASP A 145 -5.95 -14.11 -12.04
C ASP A 145 -5.50 -12.65 -11.94
N PHE A 146 -4.34 -12.35 -12.51
CA PHE A 146 -3.75 -11.00 -12.54
C PHE A 146 -4.06 -10.23 -13.82
N SER A 147 -4.75 -10.83 -14.79
CA SER A 147 -4.93 -10.26 -16.13
C SER A 147 -5.62 -8.91 -16.18
N LYS A 148 -6.32 -8.53 -15.10
CA LYS A 148 -7.09 -7.28 -14.99
C LYS A 148 -6.53 -6.30 -13.96
N ILE A 149 -5.31 -6.54 -13.47
CA ILE A 149 -4.65 -5.60 -12.55
C ILE A 149 -4.37 -4.28 -13.28
N GLU A 150 -4.91 -3.21 -12.73
CA GLU A 150 -4.72 -1.83 -13.18
C GLU A 150 -3.73 -1.06 -12.30
N ILE A 151 -3.64 -1.46 -11.01
CA ILE A 151 -2.82 -0.76 -10.01
C ILE A 151 -2.04 -1.77 -9.19
N LEU A 152 -0.72 -1.56 -9.10
CA LEU A 152 0.18 -2.25 -8.18
C LEU A 152 0.67 -1.27 -7.12
N VAL A 153 0.58 -1.67 -5.86
CA VAL A 153 1.22 -0.97 -4.74
C VAL A 153 2.28 -1.89 -4.12
N LEU A 154 3.48 -1.38 -3.91
CA LEU A 154 4.47 -1.98 -3.03
C LEU A 154 4.56 -1.08 -1.78
N ASP A 155 4.07 -1.56 -0.65
CA ASP A 155 4.10 -0.83 0.62
C ASP A 155 5.19 -1.38 1.53
N GLU A 156 5.96 -0.50 2.16
CA GLU A 156 7.19 -0.82 2.89
C GLU A 156 8.19 -1.63 2.05
N ALA A 157 8.46 -1.11 0.84
CA ALA A 157 9.32 -1.80 -0.14
C ALA A 157 10.76 -1.98 0.36
N ASP A 158 11.30 -1.06 1.15
CA ASP A 158 12.58 -1.18 1.84
C ASP A 158 12.61 -2.41 2.75
N GLN A 159 11.61 -2.58 3.60
CA GLN A 159 11.50 -3.75 4.48
C GLN A 159 11.38 -5.05 3.68
N MET A 160 10.66 -5.05 2.56
CA MET A 160 10.61 -6.23 1.68
C MET A 160 11.99 -6.58 1.08
N LEU A 161 12.79 -5.57 0.74
CA LEU A 161 14.16 -5.77 0.26
C LEU A 161 15.06 -6.35 1.35
N ASP A 162 15.00 -5.80 2.56
CA ASP A 162 15.77 -6.26 3.72
C ASP A 162 15.42 -7.70 4.12
N MET A 163 14.15 -8.08 3.99
CA MET A 163 13.69 -9.46 4.21
C MET A 163 14.02 -10.44 3.07
N GLY A 164 14.68 -9.98 1.99
CA GLY A 164 15.10 -10.81 0.87
C GLY A 164 14.02 -11.11 -0.17
N PHE A 165 12.86 -10.44 -0.13
CA PHE A 165 11.76 -10.67 -1.08
C PHE A 165 11.99 -10.09 -2.48
N ILE A 166 13.17 -9.54 -2.77
CA ILE A 166 13.45 -8.89 -4.06
C ILE A 166 13.16 -9.81 -5.27
N ASN A 167 13.47 -11.09 -5.17
CA ASN A 167 13.22 -12.04 -6.26
C ASN A 167 11.74 -12.36 -6.42
N ASP A 168 11.00 -12.44 -5.32
CA ASP A 168 9.55 -12.67 -5.35
C ASP A 168 8.81 -11.45 -5.88
N ILE A 169 9.22 -10.24 -5.48
CA ILE A 169 8.69 -8.99 -6.04
C ILE A 169 8.91 -8.94 -7.57
N LYS A 170 10.12 -9.23 -8.03
CA LYS A 170 10.43 -9.28 -9.47
C LYS A 170 9.57 -10.31 -10.22
N LYS A 171 9.32 -11.49 -9.62
CA LYS A 171 8.42 -12.51 -10.19
C LYS A 171 6.99 -11.97 -10.25
N ILE A 172 6.47 -11.42 -9.15
CA ILE A 172 5.12 -10.86 -9.11
C ILE A 172 4.95 -9.81 -10.21
N ILE A 173 5.85 -8.85 -10.31
CA ILE A 173 5.77 -7.75 -11.30
C ILE A 173 5.72 -8.28 -12.74
N ARG A 174 6.47 -9.34 -13.06
CA ARG A 174 6.48 -9.99 -14.39
C ARG A 174 5.18 -10.72 -14.73
N LEU A 175 4.37 -11.07 -13.73
CA LEU A 175 3.08 -11.75 -13.91
C LEU A 175 1.93 -10.77 -14.14
N LEU A 176 2.16 -9.48 -13.90
CA LEU A 176 1.14 -8.45 -14.03
C LEU A 176 1.13 -7.86 -15.45
N PRO A 177 -0.01 -7.29 -15.91
CA PRO A 177 -0.07 -6.57 -17.17
C PRO A 177 0.95 -5.43 -17.24
N ASP A 178 1.54 -5.19 -18.43
CA ASP A 178 2.51 -4.10 -18.63
C ASP A 178 1.85 -2.73 -18.43
N ARG A 179 0.62 -2.59 -18.91
CA ARG A 179 -0.15 -1.34 -18.73
C ARG A 179 -0.85 -1.34 -17.39
N ARG A 180 -0.17 -0.81 -16.39
CA ARG A 180 -0.70 -0.59 -15.04
C ARG A 180 -0.06 0.64 -14.42
N GLN A 181 -0.66 1.16 -13.37
CA GLN A 181 -0.07 2.19 -12.51
C GLN A 181 0.75 1.53 -11.40
N ASN A 182 1.97 2.01 -11.15
CA ASN A 182 2.83 1.50 -10.09
C ASN A 182 2.99 2.55 -8.99
N LEU A 183 2.71 2.15 -7.75
CA LEU A 183 2.80 2.98 -6.57
C LEU A 183 3.78 2.31 -5.59
N MET A 184 4.89 2.96 -5.29
CA MET A 184 5.93 2.40 -4.43
C MET A 184 6.15 3.27 -3.22
N PHE A 185 5.91 2.69 -2.04
CA PHE A 185 6.02 3.35 -0.75
C PHE A 185 7.13 2.74 0.09
N THR A 186 7.89 3.60 0.76
CA THR A 186 9.05 3.22 1.57
C THR A 186 9.18 4.16 2.77
N ALA A 187 9.99 3.82 3.76
CA ALA A 187 10.38 4.78 4.78
C ALA A 187 11.51 5.68 4.27
N THR A 188 12.45 5.12 3.48
CA THR A 188 13.61 5.84 2.95
C THR A 188 13.88 5.49 1.49
N PHE A 189 14.45 6.44 0.74
CA PHE A 189 14.90 6.20 -0.64
C PHE A 189 16.31 5.61 -0.66
N SER A 190 16.44 4.31 -0.43
CA SER A 190 17.70 3.59 -0.61
C SER A 190 18.02 3.33 -2.09
N ASP A 191 19.32 3.13 -2.43
CA ASP A 191 19.71 2.81 -3.80
C ASP A 191 19.05 1.55 -4.35
N PRO A 192 18.93 0.43 -3.59
CA PRO A 192 18.19 -0.75 -4.04
C PRO A 192 16.71 -0.47 -4.34
N PHE A 193 16.05 0.37 -3.52
CA PHE A 193 14.69 0.80 -3.77
C PHE A 193 14.57 1.63 -5.05
N ARG A 194 15.45 2.62 -5.24
CA ARG A 194 15.48 3.45 -6.45
C ARG A 194 15.71 2.60 -7.70
N ALA A 195 16.63 1.65 -7.66
CA ALA A 195 16.89 0.72 -8.75
C ALA A 195 15.66 -0.12 -9.10
N LEU A 196 14.94 -0.62 -8.08
CA LEU A 196 13.69 -1.35 -8.27
C LEU A 196 12.62 -0.47 -8.91
N ALA A 197 12.40 0.72 -8.35
CA ALA A 197 11.36 1.65 -8.79
C ALA A 197 11.60 2.14 -10.22
N ASN A 198 12.83 2.56 -10.56
CA ASN A 198 13.19 3.01 -11.91
C ASN A 198 13.06 1.92 -12.97
N LYS A 199 13.25 0.65 -12.57
CA LYS A 199 13.12 -0.47 -13.49
C LYS A 199 11.66 -0.79 -13.85
N PHE A 200 10.72 -0.57 -12.94
CA PHE A 200 9.34 -1.04 -13.06
C PHE A 200 8.28 0.06 -13.11
N SER A 201 8.67 1.32 -12.94
CA SER A 201 7.78 2.47 -13.05
C SER A 201 8.11 3.32 -14.26
N TYR A 202 7.10 3.99 -14.80
CA TYR A 202 7.27 4.91 -15.93
C TYR A 202 7.27 6.37 -15.46
N LYS A 203 8.43 7.03 -15.50
CA LYS A 203 8.60 8.44 -15.08
C LYS A 203 7.87 8.75 -13.76
N PRO A 204 8.17 8.03 -12.67
CA PRO A 204 7.43 8.17 -11.42
C PRO A 204 7.61 9.57 -10.83
N ILE A 205 6.56 10.09 -10.20
CA ILE A 205 6.66 11.27 -9.34
C ILE A 205 7.31 10.85 -8.03
N GLU A 206 8.41 11.50 -7.70
CA GLU A 206 9.10 11.30 -6.41
C GLU A 206 8.53 12.26 -5.36
N ILE A 207 8.04 11.70 -4.26
CA ILE A 207 7.46 12.43 -3.14
C ILE A 207 8.22 12.07 -1.88
N SER A 208 8.93 13.03 -1.29
CA SER A 208 9.55 12.86 0.02
C SER A 208 8.82 13.74 1.04
N VAL A 209 8.50 13.13 2.18
CA VAL A 209 8.01 13.82 3.37
C VAL A 209 8.90 13.38 4.52
N THR A 210 10.12 13.92 4.54
CA THR A 210 10.97 13.89 5.71
C THR A 210 10.50 14.99 6.66
N LYS A 211 10.29 14.68 7.91
CA LYS A 211 10.36 15.70 8.94
C LYS A 211 11.81 16.18 8.96
N ASP A 212 12.04 17.45 8.62
CA ASP A 212 13.31 18.08 8.90
C ASP A 212 13.65 17.79 10.36
N ASN A 213 14.74 17.06 10.62
CA ASN A 213 15.46 16.84 11.89
C ASN A 213 14.73 17.12 13.23
N GLU A 214 13.43 16.99 13.30
CA GLU A 214 12.76 16.97 14.59
C GLU A 214 12.94 15.57 15.19
N THR A 215 13.94 15.39 16.04
CA THR A 215 13.89 14.44 17.16
C THR A 215 12.47 14.43 17.65
N ALA A 216 11.82 13.26 17.69
CA ALA A 216 10.41 13.21 18.06
C ALA A 216 10.22 14.03 19.35
N LYS A 217 9.43 15.09 19.31
CA LYS A 217 9.25 16.06 20.39
C LYS A 217 8.84 15.45 21.74
N ASN A 218 8.57 14.15 21.75
CA ASN A 218 8.12 13.38 22.91
C ASN A 218 9.13 12.30 23.35
N ILE A 219 10.37 12.30 22.87
CA ILE A 219 11.41 11.39 23.33
C ILE A 219 12.40 12.19 24.15
N GLU A 220 12.37 12.00 25.46
CA GLU A 220 13.42 12.49 26.37
C GLU A 220 14.58 11.51 26.32
N HIS A 221 15.77 12.01 26.00
CA HIS A 221 16.98 11.22 25.96
C HIS A 221 17.72 11.36 27.30
N TYR A 222 17.85 10.23 28.04
CA TYR A 222 18.65 10.17 29.23
C TYR A 222 19.97 9.46 28.92
N ILE A 223 21.10 10.10 29.21
CA ILE A 223 22.42 9.50 29.10
C ILE A 223 22.82 9.04 30.50
N HIS A 224 22.89 7.73 30.68
CA HIS A 224 23.43 7.14 31.90
C HIS A 224 24.88 6.71 31.64
N PRO A 225 25.88 7.40 32.20
CA PRO A 225 27.27 6.95 32.14
C PRO A 225 27.41 5.67 32.94
N VAL A 226 27.77 4.57 32.29
CA VAL A 226 28.08 3.27 32.97
C VAL A 226 29.54 2.94 32.72
N GLU A 227 30.21 2.47 33.75
CA GLU A 227 31.55 1.92 33.64
C GLU A 227 31.53 0.70 32.70
N THR A 228 32.62 0.53 31.94
CA THR A 228 32.71 -0.50 30.89
C THR A 228 32.53 -1.92 31.44
N SER A 229 32.85 -2.14 32.73
CA SER A 229 32.68 -3.39 33.44
C SER A 229 31.24 -3.75 33.79
N ARG A 230 30.30 -2.82 33.73
CA ARG A 230 28.85 -2.99 34.03
C ARG A 230 27.93 -2.94 32.83
N LYS A 231 28.47 -3.02 31.60
CA LYS A 231 27.67 -2.99 30.37
C LYS A 231 26.83 -4.24 30.08
N SER A 232 26.99 -5.29 30.90
CA SER A 232 26.32 -6.59 30.72
C SER A 232 25.36 -6.94 31.87
N GLU A 233 25.08 -6.02 32.76
CA GLU A 233 23.98 -6.08 33.70
C GLU A 233 22.85 -5.15 33.23
#